data_81b4414021f1ac7f2c5ec38a3e6b5fc6
#
_entry.id   81b4414021f1ac7f2c5ec38a3e6b5fc6
#
_cell.length_a   1.000
_cell.length_b   1.000
_cell.length_c   1.000
_cell.angle_alpha   90.00
_cell.angle_beta   90.00
_cell.angle_gamma   90.00
#
_symmetry.space_group_name_H-M   'P 1'
#
loop_
_entity.id
_entity.type
_entity.pdbx_description
1 polymer ?
#
loop_
_entity_poly.entity_id
_entity_poly.type
_entity_poly.pdbx_seq_one_letter_code
_entity_poly.pdbx_strand_id
1 'polypeptide(L)'
;MKEKLEELKKQKERLSDEYDAVSREISLLENQLRAENADLYKGKWFYEEDSNWNEFDDEYTEYTFICITGVKIVCNSTPYFSVIKIDTDTNYRMQEFSFSRIEDMTLEDIRRYTEVSERQSYRLQDSLKKMLKELFILSPCLKEELKSLFE
;
A
#
# COMPACT_ATOMS: atom_id res chain seq x y z
N MET A 1 -0.31 12.43 59.28
CA MET A 1 -0.68 11.41 58.29
C MET A 1 -1.57 11.91 57.18
N LYS A 2 -2.61 12.67 57.48
CA LYS A 2 -3.54 13.18 56.46
C LYS A 2 -2.84 14.11 55.44
N GLU A 3 -1.96 15.00 55.90
CA GLU A 3 -1.24 15.95 55.03
C GLU A 3 -0.33 15.21 54.03
N LYS A 4 0.37 14.18 54.48
CA LYS A 4 1.26 13.38 53.67
C LYS A 4 0.47 12.57 52.60
N LEU A 5 -0.69 12.09 52.96
CA LEU A 5 -1.57 11.35 52.06
C LEU A 5 -2.11 12.28 50.95
N GLU A 6 -2.52 13.49 51.29
CA GLU A 6 -2.99 14.48 50.31
C GLU A 6 -1.88 14.92 49.39
N GLU A 7 -0.69 15.10 49.88
CA GLU A 7 0.49 15.46 49.08
C GLU A 7 0.82 14.33 48.08
N LEU A 8 0.78 13.09 48.50
CA LEU A 8 1.01 11.93 47.65
C LEU A 8 -0.09 11.80 46.56
N LYS A 9 -1.33 12.09 46.92
CA LYS A 9 -2.43 12.10 45.95
C LYS A 9 -2.23 13.17 44.89
N LYS A 10 -1.83 14.37 45.29
CA LYS A 10 -1.54 15.46 44.34
C LYS A 10 -0.37 15.10 43.41
N GLN A 11 0.66 14.48 43.98
CA GLN A 11 1.83 14.03 43.22
C GLN A 11 1.45 12.95 42.21
N LYS A 12 0.61 12.01 42.60
CA LYS A 12 0.08 10.96 41.72
C LYS A 12 -0.73 11.55 40.55
N GLU A 13 -1.59 12.51 40.85
CA GLU A 13 -2.38 13.21 39.85
C GLU A 13 -1.51 13.96 38.85
N ARG A 14 -0.48 14.66 39.32
CA ARG A 14 0.50 15.36 38.48
C ARG A 14 1.25 14.39 37.57
N LEU A 15 1.70 13.25 38.08
CA LEU A 15 2.40 12.23 37.31
C LEU A 15 1.48 11.58 36.27
N SER A 16 0.21 11.38 36.60
CA SER A 16 -0.79 10.88 35.67
C SER A 16 -1.02 11.84 34.51
N ASP A 17 -1.11 13.14 34.78
CA ASP A 17 -1.28 14.17 33.75
C ASP A 17 -0.05 14.27 32.87
N GLU A 18 1.15 14.18 33.44
CA GLU A 18 2.41 14.16 32.69
C GLU A 18 2.51 12.90 31.79
N TYR A 19 2.10 11.76 32.32
CA TYR A 19 2.06 10.50 31.56
C TYR A 19 1.13 10.62 30.37
N ASP A 20 -0.06 11.15 30.55
CA ASP A 20 -1.05 11.32 29.47
C ASP A 20 -0.53 12.29 28.40
N ALA A 21 0.12 13.37 28.80
CA ALA A 21 0.72 14.33 27.88
C ALA A 21 1.82 13.70 27.01
N VAL A 22 2.72 12.94 27.64
CA VAL A 22 3.79 12.22 26.93
C VAL A 22 3.22 11.15 26.01
N SER A 23 2.22 10.41 26.45
CA SER A 23 1.56 9.40 25.62
C SER A 23 0.93 10.00 24.36
N ARG A 24 0.30 11.18 24.49
CA ARG A 24 -0.25 11.90 23.33
C ARG A 24 0.85 12.33 22.35
N GLU A 25 1.96 12.84 22.87
CA GLU A 25 3.09 13.26 22.06
C GLU A 25 3.73 12.09 21.32
N ILE A 26 3.89 10.95 21.98
CA ILE A 26 4.38 9.71 21.36
C ILE A 26 3.44 9.31 20.19
N SER A 27 2.15 9.31 20.43
CA SER A 27 1.16 8.96 19.40
C SER A 27 1.25 9.89 18.20
N LEU A 28 1.38 11.20 18.42
CA LEU A 28 1.55 12.18 17.34
C LEU A 28 2.81 11.92 16.52
N LEU A 29 3.94 11.66 17.18
CA LEU A 29 5.21 11.37 16.50
C LEU A 29 5.16 10.06 15.72
N GLU A 30 4.59 9.03 16.30
CA GLU A 30 4.40 7.75 15.61
C GLU A 30 3.54 7.92 14.36
N ASN A 31 2.53 8.76 14.46
CA ASN A 31 1.62 9.07 13.36
C ASN A 31 2.33 9.83 12.23
N GLN A 32 3.13 10.82 12.58
CA GLN A 32 3.95 11.55 11.61
C GLN A 32 4.94 10.62 10.91
N LEU A 33 5.57 9.73 11.66
CA LEU A 33 6.50 8.75 11.11
C LEU A 33 5.82 7.77 10.15
N ARG A 34 4.63 7.32 10.48
CA ARG A 34 3.81 6.47 9.59
C ARG A 34 3.44 7.20 8.31
N ALA A 35 3.09 8.47 8.41
CA ALA A 35 2.77 9.29 7.24
C ALA A 35 3.97 9.47 6.32
N GLU A 36 5.14 9.80 6.87
CA GLU A 36 6.38 9.94 6.11
C GLU A 36 6.78 8.62 5.45
N ASN A 37 6.70 7.50 6.19
CA ASN A 37 6.99 6.18 5.65
C ASN A 37 5.99 5.77 4.57
N ALA A 38 4.73 6.14 4.72
CA ALA A 38 3.70 5.86 3.73
C ALA A 38 3.95 6.57 2.39
N ASP A 39 4.44 7.82 2.43
CA ASP A 39 4.80 8.56 1.22
C ASP A 39 5.92 7.89 0.43
N LEU A 40 6.79 7.12 1.08
CA LEU A 40 7.84 6.36 0.40
C LEU A 40 7.30 5.26 -0.51
N TYR A 41 6.07 4.80 -0.28
CA TYR A 41 5.43 3.80 -1.14
C TYR A 41 4.87 4.37 -2.44
N LYS A 42 4.68 5.68 -2.51
CA LYS A 42 4.10 6.31 -3.70
C LYS A 42 4.98 6.08 -4.94
N GLY A 43 4.37 5.60 -5.99
CA GLY A 43 5.03 5.27 -7.26
C GLY A 43 5.66 3.87 -7.29
N LYS A 44 5.61 3.13 -6.21
CA LYS A 44 6.12 1.76 -6.18
C LYS A 44 5.12 0.77 -6.74
N TRP A 45 5.66 -0.29 -7.32
CA TRP A 45 4.91 -1.39 -7.88
C TRP A 45 5.10 -2.65 -7.05
N PHE A 46 4.01 -3.38 -6.87
CA PHE A 46 3.98 -4.66 -6.17
C PHE A 46 3.24 -5.69 -7.02
N TYR A 47 3.52 -6.95 -6.81
CA TYR A 47 2.88 -8.02 -7.54
C TYR A 47 2.52 -9.21 -6.65
N GLU A 48 1.55 -9.96 -7.10
CA GLU A 48 1.18 -11.26 -6.57
C GLU A 48 1.14 -12.25 -7.74
N GLU A 49 1.69 -13.42 -7.52
CA GLU A 49 1.73 -14.49 -8.51
C GLU A 49 0.81 -15.62 -8.06
N ASP A 50 -0.09 -16.02 -8.93
CA ASP A 50 -1.02 -17.11 -8.67
C ASP A 50 -0.92 -18.14 -9.78
N SER A 51 -0.72 -19.41 -9.40
CA SER A 51 -0.66 -20.53 -10.34
C SER A 51 -2.00 -21.24 -10.36
N ASN A 52 -2.66 -21.25 -11.50
CA ASN A 52 -3.95 -21.90 -11.69
C ASN A 52 -3.88 -22.95 -12.81
N TRP A 53 -4.87 -23.83 -12.81
CA TRP A 53 -5.05 -24.83 -13.85
C TRP A 53 -6.23 -24.45 -14.71
N ASN A 54 -6.08 -24.52 -16.04
CA ASN A 54 -7.20 -24.29 -16.94
C ASN A 54 -8.06 -25.56 -17.11
N GLU A 55 -9.12 -25.47 -17.91
CA GLU A 55 -10.02 -26.60 -18.18
C GLU A 55 -9.33 -27.78 -18.88
N PHE A 56 -8.16 -27.56 -19.48
CA PHE A 56 -7.38 -28.56 -20.20
C PHE A 56 -6.22 -29.12 -19.38
N ASP A 57 -6.22 -28.92 -18.05
CA ASP A 57 -5.15 -29.30 -17.13
C ASP A 57 -3.78 -28.69 -17.44
N ASP A 58 -3.75 -27.56 -18.15
CA ASP A 58 -2.53 -26.78 -18.37
C ASP A 58 -2.34 -25.78 -17.23
N GLU A 59 -1.15 -25.78 -16.63
CA GLU A 59 -0.77 -24.83 -15.62
C GLU A 59 -0.48 -23.47 -16.26
N TYR A 60 -1.08 -22.42 -15.72
CA TYR A 60 -0.79 -21.06 -16.13
C TYR A 60 -0.61 -20.16 -14.91
N THR A 61 0.18 -19.13 -15.09
CA THR A 61 0.48 -18.16 -14.03
C THR A 61 -0.24 -16.85 -14.28
N GLU A 62 -1.01 -16.41 -13.29
CA GLU A 62 -1.66 -15.12 -13.29
C GLU A 62 -0.87 -14.15 -12.41
N TYR A 63 -0.73 -12.93 -12.88
CA TYR A 63 -0.11 -11.86 -12.11
C TYR A 63 -1.14 -10.77 -11.80
N THR A 64 -1.09 -10.30 -10.56
CA THR A 64 -1.79 -9.11 -10.13
C THR A 64 -0.76 -8.06 -9.77
N PHE A 65 -0.80 -6.92 -10.43
CA PHE A 65 0.08 -5.80 -10.14
C PHE A 65 -0.69 -4.69 -9.47
N ILE A 66 -0.07 -4.06 -8.50
CA ILE A 66 -0.60 -2.84 -7.89
C ILE A 66 0.44 -1.73 -7.96
N CYS A 67 -0.01 -0.54 -8.33
CA CYS A 67 0.80 0.68 -8.28
C CYS A 67 0.20 1.63 -7.27
N ILE A 68 1.00 2.10 -6.35
CA ILE A 68 0.55 3.05 -5.33
C ILE A 68 0.59 4.45 -5.92
N THR A 69 -0.58 5.06 -6.07
CA THR A 69 -0.75 6.38 -6.67
C THR A 69 -0.86 7.50 -5.65
N GLY A 70 -1.25 7.19 -4.43
CA GLY A 70 -1.40 8.19 -3.40
C GLY A 70 -1.56 7.58 -2.02
N VAL A 71 -1.43 8.43 -1.03
CA VAL A 71 -1.60 8.08 0.38
C VAL A 71 -2.57 9.08 1.00
N LYS A 72 -3.57 8.57 1.72
CA LYS A 72 -4.53 9.36 2.45
C LYS A 72 -4.48 8.97 3.92
N ILE A 73 -4.33 9.95 4.78
CA ILE A 73 -4.33 9.73 6.22
C ILE A 73 -5.69 10.15 6.76
N VAL A 74 -6.45 9.19 7.29
CA VAL A 74 -7.77 9.41 7.85
C VAL A 74 -7.72 9.15 9.34
N CYS A 75 -8.43 9.96 10.10
CA CYS A 75 -8.66 9.88 11.56
C CYS A 75 -7.64 9.03 12.34
N ASN A 76 -6.85 9.65 13.20
CA ASN A 76 -5.84 8.97 14.04
C ASN A 76 -4.74 8.26 13.27
N SER A 77 -4.45 8.72 12.05
CA SER A 77 -3.23 8.43 11.31
C SER A 77 -3.03 7.00 10.83
N THR A 78 -4.12 6.33 10.53
CA THR A 78 -4.03 5.11 9.75
C THR A 78 -3.87 5.49 8.27
N PRO A 79 -2.76 5.15 7.62
CA PRO A 79 -2.61 5.44 6.20
C PRO A 79 -3.47 4.50 5.37
N TYR A 80 -4.22 5.07 4.44
CA TYR A 80 -4.89 4.34 3.38
C TYR A 80 -4.21 4.68 2.06
N PHE A 81 -4.00 3.67 1.25
CA PHE A 81 -3.31 3.81 -0.01
C PHE A 81 -4.30 3.77 -1.16
N SER A 82 -4.16 4.73 -2.06
CA SER A 82 -4.83 4.69 -3.35
C SER A 82 -3.95 3.92 -4.31
N VAL A 83 -4.49 2.88 -4.92
CA VAL A 83 -3.73 2.01 -5.83
C VAL A 83 -4.48 1.79 -7.13
N ILE A 84 -3.73 1.54 -8.19
CA ILE A 84 -4.24 1.00 -9.43
C ILE A 84 -3.87 -0.47 -9.45
N LYS A 85 -4.89 -1.32 -9.47
CA LYS A 85 -4.75 -2.77 -9.52
C LYS A 85 -4.94 -3.23 -10.96
N ILE A 86 -4.00 -4.01 -11.44
CA ILE A 86 -4.02 -4.56 -12.79
C ILE A 86 -3.97 -6.07 -12.68
N ASP A 87 -5.02 -6.70 -13.19
CA ASP A 87 -5.12 -8.15 -13.25
C ASP A 87 -4.83 -8.64 -14.66
N THR A 88 -4.01 -9.68 -14.76
CA THR A 88 -3.81 -10.40 -16.01
C THR A 88 -4.68 -11.65 -15.97
N ASP A 89 -5.68 -11.70 -16.82
CA ASP A 89 -6.51 -12.89 -16.98
C ASP A 89 -6.13 -13.59 -18.27
N THR A 90 -5.66 -14.83 -18.17
CA THR A 90 -5.37 -15.67 -19.33
C THR A 90 -6.53 -16.61 -19.57
N ASN A 91 -7.56 -16.10 -20.23
CA ASN A 91 -8.69 -16.91 -20.61
C ASN A 91 -8.47 -17.48 -22.03
N TYR A 92 -8.35 -18.80 -22.16
CA TYR A 92 -8.38 -19.56 -23.43
C TYR A 92 -7.33 -19.27 -24.50
N ARG A 93 -6.33 -18.58 -24.38
CA ARG A 93 -5.31 -18.13 -25.36
C ARG A 93 -5.27 -16.62 -25.56
N MET A 94 -6.23 -15.87 -25.03
CA MET A 94 -6.19 -14.42 -25.03
C MET A 94 -5.81 -13.90 -23.65
N GLN A 95 -4.73 -13.15 -23.58
CA GLN A 95 -4.36 -12.44 -22.39
C GLN A 95 -5.23 -11.19 -22.29
N GLU A 96 -6.15 -11.19 -21.35
CA GLU A 96 -6.98 -10.03 -21.06
C GLU A 96 -6.43 -9.29 -19.85
N PHE A 97 -6.38 -7.97 -19.96
CA PHE A 97 -5.96 -7.11 -18.86
C PHE A 97 -7.16 -6.31 -18.37
N SER A 98 -7.34 -6.28 -17.08
CA SER A 98 -8.31 -5.41 -16.45
C SER A 98 -7.62 -4.56 -15.40
N PHE A 99 -8.11 -3.35 -15.21
CA PHE A 99 -7.63 -2.49 -14.14
C PHE A 99 -8.78 -1.97 -13.30
N SER A 100 -8.50 -1.75 -12.04
CA SER A 100 -9.43 -1.16 -11.09
C SER A 100 -8.70 -0.18 -10.18
N ARG A 101 -9.45 0.76 -9.63
CA ARG A 101 -8.93 1.71 -8.66
C ARG A 101 -9.43 1.34 -7.28
N ILE A 102 -8.52 1.24 -6.33
CA ILE A 102 -8.83 0.97 -4.92
C ILE A 102 -8.30 2.14 -4.11
N GLU A 103 -9.14 2.76 -3.29
CA GLU A 103 -8.77 3.95 -2.51
C GLU A 103 -8.56 3.69 -1.03
N ASP A 104 -8.87 2.51 -0.56
CA ASP A 104 -8.88 2.16 0.85
C ASP A 104 -7.97 0.97 1.20
N MET A 105 -6.92 0.75 0.44
CA MET A 105 -5.99 -0.33 0.71
C MET A 105 -5.14 -0.02 1.95
N THR A 106 -5.07 -0.96 2.88
CA THR A 106 -4.27 -0.83 4.10
C THR A 106 -2.84 -1.29 3.89
N LEU A 107 -1.95 -0.92 4.81
CA LEU A 107 -0.56 -1.40 4.77
C LEU A 107 -0.47 -2.93 4.86
N GLU A 108 -1.36 -3.57 5.61
CA GLU A 108 -1.43 -5.03 5.70
C GLU A 108 -1.78 -5.67 4.36
N ASP A 109 -2.69 -5.05 3.63
CA ASP A 109 -3.05 -5.51 2.28
C ASP A 109 -1.87 -5.41 1.32
N ILE A 110 -1.10 -4.32 1.40
CA ILE A 110 0.09 -4.13 0.55
C ILE A 110 1.19 -5.14 0.89
N ARG A 111 1.36 -5.48 2.16
CA ARG A 111 2.37 -6.45 2.60
C ARG A 111 2.15 -7.87 2.08
N ARG A 112 0.97 -8.18 1.59
CA ARG A 112 0.68 -9.46 0.93
C ARG A 112 1.31 -9.56 -0.45
N TYR A 113 1.66 -8.42 -1.05
CA TYR A 113 2.28 -8.33 -2.36
C TYR A 113 3.79 -8.21 -2.22
N THR A 114 4.51 -8.63 -3.25
CA THR A 114 5.97 -8.52 -3.32
C THR A 114 6.35 -7.27 -4.12
N GLU A 115 7.29 -6.49 -3.62
CA GLU A 115 7.77 -5.31 -4.33
C GLU A 115 8.50 -5.70 -5.62
N VAL A 116 8.14 -5.05 -6.72
CA VAL A 116 8.86 -5.19 -7.98
C VAL A 116 10.11 -4.33 -7.90
N SER A 117 11.25 -4.97 -7.66
CA SER A 117 12.55 -4.29 -7.57
C SER A 117 13.37 -4.54 -8.83
N GLU A 118 14.36 -3.68 -9.07
CA GLU A 118 15.27 -3.80 -10.23
C GLU A 118 16.04 -5.13 -10.26
N ARG A 119 16.15 -5.79 -9.11
CA ARG A 119 16.87 -7.07 -8.98
C ARG A 119 15.99 -8.29 -9.26
N GLN A 120 14.69 -8.13 -9.28
CA GLN A 120 13.79 -9.22 -9.61
C GLN A 120 13.67 -9.35 -11.12
N SER A 121 13.69 -10.57 -11.57
CA SER A 121 13.87 -11.02 -12.95
C SER A 121 13.32 -10.06 -14.02
N TYR A 122 14.11 -9.81 -15.03
CA TYR A 122 13.74 -9.06 -16.25
C TYR A 122 12.37 -9.48 -16.83
N ARG A 123 11.94 -10.70 -16.57
CA ARG A 123 10.63 -11.22 -17.01
C ARG A 123 9.45 -10.47 -16.44
N LEU A 124 9.48 -10.18 -15.13
CA LEU A 124 8.40 -9.45 -14.48
C LEU A 124 8.32 -8.01 -14.97
N GLN A 125 9.46 -7.36 -15.12
CA GLN A 125 9.53 -6.00 -15.63
C GLN A 125 9.08 -5.93 -17.09
N ASP A 126 9.46 -6.92 -17.91
CA ASP A 126 9.05 -7.00 -19.30
C ASP A 126 7.55 -7.27 -19.43
N SER A 127 7.01 -8.16 -18.61
CA SER A 127 5.57 -8.43 -18.56
C SER A 127 4.79 -7.19 -18.15
N LEU A 128 5.27 -6.47 -17.14
CA LEU A 128 4.65 -5.23 -16.70
C LEU A 128 4.68 -4.15 -17.79
N LYS A 129 5.81 -3.99 -18.47
CA LYS A 129 5.95 -3.02 -19.57
C LYS A 129 5.03 -3.34 -20.74
N LYS A 130 4.94 -4.60 -21.13
CA LYS A 130 4.03 -5.04 -22.19
C LYS A 130 2.58 -4.78 -21.84
N MET A 131 2.21 -5.11 -20.64
CA MET A 131 0.87 -4.90 -20.12
C MET A 131 0.51 -3.42 -20.07
N LEU A 132 1.40 -2.57 -19.58
CA LEU A 132 1.20 -1.12 -19.55
C LEU A 132 1.05 -0.54 -20.94
N LYS A 133 1.81 -1.03 -21.92
CA LYS A 133 1.69 -0.60 -23.30
C LYS A 133 0.27 -0.83 -23.85
N GLU A 134 -0.29 -2.00 -23.61
CA GLU A 134 -1.65 -2.35 -24.06
C GLU A 134 -2.70 -1.54 -23.30
N LEU A 135 -2.56 -1.39 -22.00
CA LEU A 135 -3.47 -0.59 -21.19
C LEU A 135 -3.46 0.89 -21.57
N PHE A 136 -2.31 1.44 -21.93
CA PHE A 136 -2.19 2.84 -22.35
C PHE A 136 -2.88 3.11 -23.69
N ILE A 137 -2.95 2.11 -24.55
CA ILE A 137 -3.73 2.20 -25.79
C ILE A 137 -5.24 2.21 -25.50
N LEU A 138 -5.66 1.36 -24.55
CA LEU A 138 -7.07 1.26 -24.17
C LEU A 138 -7.54 2.43 -23.31
N SER A 139 -6.67 3.00 -22.49
CA SER A 139 -6.99 4.11 -21.61
C SER A 139 -5.89 5.17 -21.61
N PRO A 140 -5.98 6.19 -22.45
CA PRO A 140 -5.01 7.29 -22.49
C PRO A 140 -4.92 8.06 -21.16
N CYS A 141 -6.01 8.16 -20.41
CA CYS A 141 -6.02 8.81 -19.10
C CYS A 141 -5.11 8.10 -18.10
N LEU A 142 -5.10 6.78 -18.14
CA LEU A 142 -4.23 5.96 -17.30
C LEU A 142 -2.75 6.18 -17.63
N LYS A 143 -2.44 6.35 -18.91
CA LYS A 143 -1.09 6.65 -19.38
C LYS A 143 -0.55 7.95 -18.76
N GLU A 144 -1.33 9.01 -18.79
CA GLU A 144 -0.94 10.31 -18.22
C GLU A 144 -0.75 10.21 -16.71
N GLU A 145 -1.63 9.53 -16.02
CA GLU A 145 -1.56 9.34 -14.58
C GLU A 145 -0.33 8.53 -14.16
N LEU A 146 -0.05 7.42 -14.82
CA LEU A 146 1.09 6.57 -14.50
C LEU A 146 2.42 7.16 -14.99
N LYS A 147 2.41 7.90 -16.06
CA LYS A 147 3.62 8.56 -16.58
C LYS A 147 4.22 9.55 -15.59
N SER A 148 3.38 10.28 -14.86
CA SER A 148 3.83 11.20 -13.82
C SER A 148 4.53 10.51 -12.66
N LEU A 149 4.25 9.23 -12.42
CA LEU A 149 4.85 8.44 -11.36
C LEU A 149 6.22 7.85 -11.74
N PHE A 150 6.52 7.75 -13.04
CA PHE A 150 7.78 7.21 -13.55
C PHE A 150 8.83 8.30 -13.86
N GLU A 151 8.44 9.53 -13.81
CA GLU A 151 9.33 10.69 -13.89
C GLU A 151 9.79 11.09 -12.48
#